data_b5309a29c08ea77f78a96c1a84cf4697
#
_entry.id   b5309a29c08ea77f78a96c1a84cf4697
#
_cell.length_a   1.000
_cell.length_b   1.000
_cell.length_c   1.000
_cell.angle_alpha   90.00
_cell.angle_beta   90.00
_cell.angle_gamma   90.00
#
_symmetry.space_group_name_H-M   'P 1'
#
loop_
_entity.id
_entity.type
_entity.pdbx_description
1 polymer ?
#
loop_
_entity_poly.entity_id
_entity_poly.type
_entity_poly.pdbx_seq_one_letter_code
_entity_poly.pdbx_strand_id
1 'polypeptide(L)'
;MEKIRPRFLPSLPFISNFPEFNIRTYVSKNGISGVLFLTLDAESRITSMYAPWAYGLPYIFAKGKVEENKEGGFSWYSKRKSNGIGIRGSSKPNGALRTADKNSLEEFLFERYCLYVTYKNKTHIAYTCHEKWEFQDATAELEINSLTEFYKLGISNILEPDLAHISKGVKVKTWSAEET
;
A
#
# COMPACT_ATOMS: atom_id res chain seq x y z
N MET A 1 5.25 -0.04 -6.55
CA MET A 1 6.38 -0.81 -5.98
C MET A 1 7.51 -0.89 -6.97
N GLU A 2 8.72 -0.60 -6.55
CA GLU A 2 9.91 -0.63 -7.40
C GLU A 2 11.05 -1.40 -6.74
N LYS A 3 11.84 -2.10 -7.56
CA LYS A 3 13.05 -2.86 -7.15
C LYS A 3 12.82 -3.85 -6.01
N ILE A 4 11.64 -4.45 -5.94
CA ILE A 4 11.34 -5.52 -4.96
C ILE A 4 12.24 -6.70 -5.26
N ARG A 5 12.92 -7.19 -4.22
CA ARG A 5 13.81 -8.36 -4.34
C ARG A 5 14.06 -9.01 -2.98
N PRO A 6 14.28 -10.33 -2.95
CA PRO A 6 14.86 -10.98 -1.78
C PRO A 6 16.26 -10.42 -1.48
N ARG A 7 16.66 -10.49 -0.22
CA ARG A 7 18.03 -10.09 0.17
C ARG A 7 19.05 -10.92 -0.61
N PHE A 8 20.10 -10.28 -1.10
CA PHE A 8 21.19 -10.86 -1.91
C PHE A 8 20.85 -11.26 -3.36
N LEU A 9 19.62 -11.09 -3.82
CA LEU A 9 19.28 -11.29 -5.23
C LEU A 9 19.16 -9.95 -5.98
N PRO A 10 19.50 -9.89 -7.25
CA PRO A 10 19.27 -8.70 -8.07
C PRO A 10 17.76 -8.46 -8.26
N SER A 11 17.38 -7.20 -8.46
CA SER A 11 16.04 -6.88 -8.94
C SER A 11 15.93 -7.28 -10.41
N LEU A 12 14.86 -7.99 -10.77
CA LEU A 12 14.61 -8.39 -12.14
C LEU A 12 13.60 -7.43 -12.77
N PRO A 13 13.88 -6.86 -13.94
CA PRO A 13 12.89 -6.11 -14.71
C PRO A 13 11.62 -6.97 -14.88
N PHE A 14 10.44 -6.34 -14.91
CA PHE A 14 9.13 -6.99 -15.06
C PHE A 14 8.61 -7.80 -13.85
N ILE A 15 9.46 -8.18 -12.91
CA ILE A 15 9.06 -8.90 -11.69
C ILE A 15 9.12 -7.98 -10.48
N SER A 16 10.13 -7.10 -10.46
CA SER A 16 10.44 -6.24 -9.32
C SER A 16 9.78 -4.86 -9.37
N ASN A 17 9.20 -4.48 -10.51
CA ASN A 17 8.56 -3.18 -10.69
C ASN A 17 7.13 -3.39 -11.19
N PHE A 18 6.15 -2.98 -10.40
CA PHE A 18 4.73 -3.05 -10.76
C PHE A 18 3.91 -2.07 -9.92
N PRO A 19 2.79 -1.56 -10.47
CA PRO A 19 1.83 -0.81 -9.69
C PRO A 19 1.16 -1.72 -8.66
N GLU A 20 0.98 -1.19 -7.46
CA GLU A 20 0.30 -1.84 -6.36
C GLU A 20 -0.72 -0.90 -5.74
N PHE A 21 -1.90 -1.41 -5.47
CA PHE A 21 -2.99 -0.71 -4.80
C PHE A 21 -3.41 -1.53 -3.59
N ASN A 22 -3.40 -0.92 -2.43
CA ASN A 22 -3.76 -1.63 -1.21
C ASN A 22 -4.83 -0.90 -0.41
N ILE A 23 -5.59 -1.70 0.34
CA ILE A 23 -6.38 -1.22 1.47
C ILE A 23 -5.69 -1.77 2.71
N ARG A 24 -5.39 -0.88 3.64
CA ARG A 24 -4.76 -1.23 4.90
C ARG A 24 -5.47 -0.58 6.06
N THR A 25 -5.35 -1.18 7.22
CA THR A 25 -5.74 -0.61 8.50
C THR A 25 -4.59 -0.71 9.48
N TYR A 26 -4.80 -0.15 10.66
CA TYR A 26 -3.79 -0.11 11.71
C TYR A 26 -4.31 -0.91 12.89
N VAL A 27 -3.46 -1.77 13.42
CA VAL A 27 -3.77 -2.70 14.50
C VAL A 27 -2.67 -2.66 15.56
N SER A 28 -2.99 -3.11 16.75
CA SER A 28 -2.03 -3.27 17.83
C SER A 28 -2.19 -4.62 18.50
N LYS A 29 -1.10 -5.30 18.80
CA LYS A 29 -1.06 -6.51 19.60
C LYS A 29 0.09 -6.40 20.60
N ASN A 30 -0.20 -6.66 21.88
CA ASN A 30 0.79 -6.55 22.98
C ASN A 30 1.52 -5.19 23.04
N GLY A 31 0.80 -4.08 22.75
CA GLY A 31 1.36 -2.73 22.73
C GLY A 31 2.18 -2.37 21.50
N ILE A 32 2.37 -3.28 20.53
CA ILE A 32 3.08 -3.01 19.29
C ILE A 32 2.07 -2.67 18.20
N SER A 33 2.11 -1.42 17.71
CA SER A 33 1.25 -0.93 16.64
C SER A 33 1.85 -1.22 15.27
N GLY A 34 1.05 -1.65 14.33
CA GLY A 34 1.50 -2.00 12.98
C GLY A 34 0.40 -1.89 11.93
N VAL A 35 0.77 -2.14 10.69
CA VAL A 35 -0.14 -2.16 9.54
C VAL A 35 -0.70 -3.56 9.34
N LEU A 36 -1.99 -3.65 9.01
CA LEU A 36 -2.65 -4.84 8.51
C LEU A 36 -3.19 -4.56 7.11
N PHE A 37 -2.71 -5.29 6.11
CA PHE A 37 -3.23 -5.21 4.76
C PHE A 37 -4.50 -6.05 4.62
N LEU A 38 -5.59 -5.42 4.17
CA LEU A 38 -6.83 -6.11 3.80
C LEU A 38 -6.74 -6.67 2.37
N THR A 39 -6.02 -5.97 1.49
CA THR A 39 -5.69 -6.41 0.14
C THR A 39 -4.45 -5.70 -0.39
N LEU A 40 -3.77 -6.38 -1.33
CA LEU A 40 -2.64 -5.89 -2.10
C LEU A 40 -2.88 -6.25 -3.57
N ASP A 41 -3.56 -5.36 -4.29
CA ASP A 41 -3.85 -5.56 -5.71
C ASP A 41 -2.61 -5.16 -6.54
N ALA A 42 -2.00 -6.12 -7.24
CA ALA A 42 -0.73 -5.92 -7.92
C ALA A 42 -0.75 -6.39 -9.39
N GLU A 43 -0.13 -5.63 -10.27
CA GLU A 43 0.09 -6.06 -11.66
C GLU A 43 1.32 -6.97 -11.77
N SER A 44 1.40 -7.96 -10.92
CA SER A 44 2.42 -9.00 -10.92
C SER A 44 1.80 -10.36 -10.64
N ARG A 45 1.73 -11.22 -11.66
CA ARG A 45 1.21 -12.58 -11.49
C ARG A 45 2.07 -13.40 -10.55
N ILE A 46 3.39 -13.26 -10.65
CA ILE A 46 4.35 -14.01 -9.82
C ILE A 46 4.16 -13.61 -8.36
N THR A 47 4.14 -12.32 -8.05
CA THR A 47 3.93 -11.83 -6.68
C THR A 47 2.58 -12.29 -6.14
N SER A 48 1.51 -12.19 -6.93
CA SER A 48 0.16 -12.58 -6.50
C SER A 48 -0.01 -14.08 -6.27
N MET A 49 0.82 -14.92 -6.87
CA MET A 49 0.84 -16.36 -6.60
C MET A 49 1.73 -16.73 -5.41
N TYR A 50 2.92 -16.13 -5.33
CA TYR A 50 3.94 -16.52 -4.36
C TYR A 50 3.75 -15.89 -2.99
N ALA A 51 3.42 -14.59 -2.91
CA ALA A 51 3.41 -13.86 -1.65
C ALA A 51 2.30 -14.31 -0.66
N PRO A 52 1.09 -14.70 -1.09
CA PRO A 52 0.09 -15.28 -0.19
C PRO A 52 0.57 -16.58 0.44
N TRP A 53 1.24 -17.41 -0.33
CA TRP A 53 1.77 -18.68 0.15
C TRP A 53 3.00 -18.53 1.05
N ALA A 54 3.94 -17.64 0.67
CA ALA A 54 5.22 -17.51 1.37
C ALA A 54 5.15 -16.60 2.60
N TYR A 55 4.31 -15.57 2.56
CA TYR A 55 4.29 -14.49 3.56
C TYR A 55 2.91 -14.26 4.19
N GLY A 56 1.86 -14.94 3.75
CA GLY A 56 0.49 -14.69 4.22
C GLY A 56 -0.08 -13.34 3.81
N LEU A 57 0.55 -12.63 2.87
CA LEU A 57 0.11 -11.32 2.39
C LEU A 57 -1.02 -11.46 1.37
N PRO A 58 -2.13 -10.70 1.47
CA PRO A 58 -3.33 -10.86 0.65
C PRO A 58 -3.17 -10.26 -0.76
N TYR A 59 -2.16 -10.72 -1.50
CA TYR A 59 -1.92 -10.28 -2.87
C TYR A 59 -2.95 -10.86 -3.84
N ILE A 60 -3.52 -10.00 -4.68
CA ILE A 60 -4.47 -10.35 -5.73
C ILE A 60 -3.95 -9.78 -7.06
N PHE A 61 -4.01 -10.58 -8.13
CA PHE A 61 -3.66 -10.08 -9.45
C PHE A 61 -4.72 -9.11 -9.96
N ALA A 62 -4.29 -7.88 -10.25
CA ALA A 62 -5.09 -6.84 -10.88
C ALA A 62 -4.31 -6.17 -12.00
N LYS A 63 -4.95 -5.83 -13.10
CA LYS A 63 -4.37 -4.93 -14.09
C LYS A 63 -4.42 -3.52 -13.55
N GLY A 64 -3.30 -2.81 -13.61
CA GLY A 64 -3.24 -1.45 -13.11
C GLY A 64 -2.15 -0.62 -13.77
N LYS A 65 -2.27 0.68 -13.66
CA LYS A 65 -1.30 1.64 -14.16
C LYS A 65 -1.26 2.85 -13.25
N VAL A 66 -0.10 3.44 -13.12
CA VAL A 66 0.13 4.73 -12.48
C VAL A 66 0.94 5.56 -13.46
N GLU A 67 0.49 6.76 -13.77
CA GLU A 67 1.12 7.70 -14.69
C GLU A 67 1.28 9.05 -14.00
N GLU A 68 2.50 9.56 -14.01
CA GLU A 68 2.79 10.92 -13.56
C GLU A 68 2.33 11.91 -14.63
N ASN A 69 1.66 12.99 -14.22
CA ASN A 69 1.27 14.07 -15.09
C ASN A 69 2.30 15.21 -15.06
N LYS A 70 2.18 16.19 -15.96
CA LYS A 70 3.11 17.31 -16.09
C LYS A 70 3.14 18.23 -14.86
N GLU A 71 2.14 18.16 -13.98
CA GLU A 71 2.00 19.00 -12.79
C GLU A 71 2.53 18.30 -11.53
N GLY A 72 3.22 17.13 -11.69
CA GLY A 72 3.75 16.34 -10.58
C GLY A 72 2.69 15.54 -9.83
N GLY A 73 1.46 15.50 -10.33
CA GLY A 73 0.41 14.62 -9.82
C GLY A 73 0.39 13.29 -10.55
N PHE A 74 -0.55 12.43 -10.17
CA PHE A 74 -0.67 11.09 -10.74
C PHE A 74 -2.10 10.81 -11.18
N SER A 75 -2.24 10.02 -12.23
CA SER A 75 -3.47 9.32 -12.56
C SER A 75 -3.24 7.82 -12.43
N TRP A 76 -4.25 7.10 -11.94
CA TRP A 76 -4.12 5.66 -11.71
C TRP A 76 -5.41 4.91 -11.95
N TYR A 77 -5.25 3.63 -12.24
CA TYR A 77 -6.34 2.67 -12.16
C TYR A 77 -5.82 1.30 -11.75
N SER A 78 -6.69 0.50 -11.12
CA SER A 78 -6.52 -0.91 -10.89
C SER A 78 -7.85 -1.63 -11.13
N LYS A 79 -7.81 -2.83 -11.73
CA LYS A 79 -8.99 -3.66 -11.94
C LYS A 79 -8.64 -5.13 -11.87
N ARG A 80 -9.27 -5.85 -10.95
CA ARG A 80 -9.15 -7.30 -10.83
C ARG A 80 -9.77 -7.99 -12.03
N LYS A 81 -9.09 -8.99 -12.57
CA LYS A 81 -9.63 -9.81 -13.69
C LYS A 81 -10.76 -10.73 -13.24
N SER A 82 -10.72 -11.20 -12.00
CA SER A 82 -11.65 -12.21 -11.49
C SER A 82 -13.08 -11.73 -11.33
N ASN A 83 -13.27 -10.48 -10.90
CA ASN A 83 -14.58 -9.95 -10.53
C ASN A 83 -14.82 -8.48 -10.95
N GLY A 84 -13.87 -7.87 -11.65
CA GLY A 84 -14.00 -6.50 -12.15
C GLY A 84 -13.86 -5.40 -11.09
N ILE A 85 -13.67 -5.75 -9.83
CA ILE A 85 -13.48 -4.79 -8.72
C ILE A 85 -12.22 -3.98 -8.95
N GLY A 86 -12.25 -2.69 -8.63
CA GLY A 86 -11.09 -1.84 -8.83
C GLY A 86 -11.23 -0.44 -8.25
N ILE A 87 -10.23 0.36 -8.55
CA ILE A 87 -10.14 1.77 -8.19
C ILE A 87 -9.61 2.56 -9.38
N ARG A 88 -10.10 3.80 -9.54
CA ARG A 88 -9.59 4.76 -10.52
C ARG A 88 -9.65 6.16 -9.91
N GLY A 89 -8.64 6.96 -10.19
CA GLY A 89 -8.61 8.34 -9.75
C GLY A 89 -7.37 9.08 -10.22
N SER A 90 -7.26 10.29 -9.74
CA SER A 90 -6.12 11.17 -9.96
C SER A 90 -5.78 11.94 -8.69
N SER A 91 -4.58 12.50 -8.65
CA SER A 91 -4.13 13.38 -7.58
C SER A 91 -3.28 14.51 -8.11
N LYS A 92 -3.27 15.61 -7.37
CA LYS A 92 -2.40 16.76 -7.61
C LYS A 92 -1.72 17.17 -6.31
N PRO A 93 -0.41 17.47 -6.32
CA PRO A 93 0.26 18.03 -5.15
C PRO A 93 -0.29 19.42 -4.85
N ASN A 94 -0.41 19.74 -3.58
CA ASN A 94 -0.98 20.98 -3.13
C ASN A 94 -0.22 21.55 -1.89
N GLY A 95 1.04 21.26 -1.76
CA GLY A 95 1.82 21.72 -0.63
C GLY A 95 3.32 21.58 -0.85
N ALA A 96 4.10 22.08 0.10
CA ALA A 96 5.54 21.86 0.12
C ALA A 96 5.90 20.45 0.57
N LEU A 97 7.06 19.97 0.15
CA LEU A 97 7.60 18.71 0.64
C LEU A 97 7.93 18.83 2.14
N ARG A 98 7.46 17.90 2.94
CA ARG A 98 7.64 17.86 4.39
C ARG A 98 7.69 16.42 4.92
N THR A 99 8.12 16.26 6.14
CA THR A 99 7.97 15.03 6.94
C THR A 99 6.85 15.22 7.95
N ALA A 100 6.35 14.13 8.51
CA ALA A 100 5.31 14.18 9.54
C ALA A 100 5.82 14.83 10.84
N ASP A 101 5.00 15.68 11.42
CA ASP A 101 5.24 16.24 12.74
C ASP A 101 5.03 15.18 13.82
N LYS A 102 5.76 15.29 14.91
CA LYS A 102 5.63 14.36 16.04
C LYS A 102 4.21 14.39 16.62
N ASN A 103 3.64 13.21 16.85
CA ASN A 103 2.28 12.99 17.35
C ASN A 103 1.16 13.46 16.38
N SER A 104 1.47 13.73 15.12
CA SER A 104 0.47 14.05 14.11
C SER A 104 -0.22 12.78 13.57
N LEU A 105 -1.33 12.98 12.85
CA LEU A 105 -2.02 11.90 12.15
C LEU A 105 -1.13 11.31 11.05
N GLU A 106 -0.34 12.12 10.36
CA GLU A 106 0.58 11.68 9.33
C GLU A 106 1.69 10.81 9.91
N GLU A 107 2.24 11.14 11.10
CA GLU A 107 3.18 10.26 11.77
C GLU A 107 2.52 8.90 12.10
N PHE A 108 1.26 8.92 12.56
CA PHE A 108 0.50 7.70 12.78
C PHE A 108 0.30 6.91 11.47
N LEU A 109 0.03 7.56 10.35
CA LEU A 109 -0.25 6.90 9.08
C LEU A 109 1.01 6.37 8.38
N PHE A 110 2.14 7.05 8.48
CA PHE A 110 3.34 6.77 7.69
C PHE A 110 4.44 6.06 8.45
N GLU A 111 4.65 6.41 9.72
CA GLU A 111 5.77 5.89 10.49
C GLU A 111 5.38 4.58 11.20
N ARG A 112 5.24 3.51 10.41
CA ARG A 112 4.94 2.16 10.88
C ARG A 112 6.07 1.20 10.53
N TYR A 113 6.63 0.59 11.57
CA TYR A 113 7.83 -0.22 11.48
C TYR A 113 7.55 -1.72 11.67
N CYS A 114 6.27 -2.10 11.59
CA CYS A 114 5.89 -3.50 11.48
C CYS A 114 4.56 -3.66 10.75
N LEU A 115 4.35 -4.85 10.22
CA LEU A 115 3.10 -5.28 9.62
C LEU A 115 2.65 -6.60 10.25
N TYR A 116 1.35 -6.76 10.35
CA TYR A 116 0.70 -7.98 10.79
C TYR A 116 0.13 -8.75 9.61
N VAL A 117 0.22 -10.05 9.67
CA VAL A 117 -0.40 -10.96 8.71
C VAL A 117 -1.08 -12.10 9.44
N THR A 118 -2.15 -12.64 8.86
CA THR A 118 -2.76 -13.90 9.31
C THR A 118 -2.35 -14.99 8.36
N TYR A 119 -1.63 -15.98 8.87
CA TYR A 119 -1.19 -17.14 8.11
C TYR A 119 -1.51 -18.41 8.87
N LYS A 120 -2.19 -19.37 8.22
CA LYS A 120 -2.64 -20.64 8.85
C LYS A 120 -3.39 -20.44 10.17
N ASN A 121 -4.31 -19.47 10.22
CA ASN A 121 -5.09 -19.08 11.40
C ASN A 121 -4.27 -18.58 12.60
N LYS A 122 -3.04 -18.18 12.39
CA LYS A 122 -2.16 -17.60 13.39
C LYS A 122 -1.75 -16.20 13.00
N THR A 123 -1.55 -15.34 13.99
CA THR A 123 -1.05 -13.99 13.78
C THR A 123 0.47 -14.02 13.73
N HIS A 124 1.03 -13.36 12.71
CA HIS A 124 2.46 -13.17 12.59
C HIS A 124 2.75 -11.66 12.49
N ILE A 125 3.93 -11.26 12.95
CA ILE A 125 4.47 -9.92 12.83
C ILE A 125 5.72 -9.95 11.96
N ALA A 126 5.86 -9.01 11.03
CA ALA A 126 7.10 -8.77 10.30
C ALA A 126 7.55 -7.35 10.57
N TYR A 127 8.81 -7.18 10.96
CA TYR A 127 9.39 -5.86 11.18
C TYR A 127 9.84 -5.24 9.88
N THR A 128 9.72 -3.92 9.80
CA THR A 128 10.18 -3.12 8.67
C THR A 128 11.08 -2.00 9.17
N CYS A 129 11.94 -1.52 8.28
CA CYS A 129 12.78 -0.35 8.54
C CYS A 129 12.81 0.52 7.28
N HIS A 130 12.59 1.79 7.46
CA HIS A 130 12.69 2.81 6.42
C HIS A 130 13.10 4.15 7.05
N GLU A 131 13.57 5.06 6.20
CA GLU A 131 13.74 6.47 6.57
C GLU A 131 12.37 7.11 6.72
N LYS A 132 12.30 8.29 7.37
CA LYS A 132 11.05 9.05 7.46
C LYS A 132 10.51 9.34 6.07
N TRP A 133 9.19 9.22 5.94
CA TRP A 133 8.51 9.57 4.70
C TRP A 133 8.55 11.07 4.47
N GLU A 134 9.04 11.46 3.30
CA GLU A 134 8.84 12.80 2.77
C GLU A 134 7.62 12.79 1.85
N PHE A 135 6.70 13.70 2.07
CA PHE A 135 5.44 13.78 1.32
C PHE A 135 4.99 15.22 1.15
N GLN A 136 4.05 15.41 0.24
CA GLN A 136 3.32 16.66 0.04
C GLN A 136 1.84 16.39 0.28
N ASP A 137 1.13 17.39 0.81
CA ASP A 137 -0.32 17.37 0.81
C ASP A 137 -0.81 17.37 -0.66
N ALA A 138 -1.93 16.74 -0.88
CA ALA A 138 -2.50 16.59 -2.22
C ALA A 138 -4.02 16.70 -2.18
N THR A 139 -4.61 16.99 -3.31
CA THR A 139 -6.01 16.71 -3.60
C THR A 139 -6.10 15.43 -4.41
N ALA A 140 -7.11 14.61 -4.14
CA ALA A 140 -7.37 13.40 -4.90
C ALA A 140 -8.84 13.35 -5.32
N GLU A 141 -9.06 12.93 -6.56
CA GLU A 141 -10.38 12.69 -7.12
C GLU A 141 -10.50 11.21 -7.46
N LEU A 142 -11.49 10.54 -6.86
CA LEU A 142 -11.78 9.14 -7.13
C LEU A 142 -13.01 9.04 -8.04
N GLU A 143 -12.83 8.43 -9.20
CA GLU A 143 -13.93 8.16 -10.15
C GLU A 143 -14.61 6.82 -9.87
N ILE A 144 -13.84 5.83 -9.41
CA ILE A 144 -14.28 4.47 -9.10
C ILE A 144 -13.54 4.02 -7.84
N ASN A 145 -14.28 3.49 -6.88
CA ASN A 145 -13.70 2.88 -5.68
C ASN A 145 -14.49 1.66 -5.20
N SER A 146 -14.82 0.77 -6.13
CA SER A 146 -15.47 -0.51 -5.79
C SER A 146 -14.55 -1.44 -4.98
N LEU A 147 -13.27 -1.14 -4.90
CA LEU A 147 -12.33 -1.85 -4.03
C LEU A 147 -12.66 -1.62 -2.56
N THR A 148 -12.88 -0.38 -2.13
CA THR A 148 -13.29 -0.06 -0.75
C THR A 148 -14.69 -0.57 -0.43
N GLU A 149 -15.63 -0.43 -1.38
CA GLU A 149 -17.00 -0.94 -1.24
C GLU A 149 -17.05 -2.45 -1.00
N PHE A 150 -16.24 -3.21 -1.73
CA PHE A 150 -16.16 -4.67 -1.61
C PHE A 150 -15.82 -5.13 -0.18
N TYR A 151 -14.96 -4.39 0.53
CA TYR A 151 -14.55 -4.73 1.89
C TYR A 151 -15.55 -4.26 2.96
N LYS A 152 -16.64 -3.57 2.58
CA LYS A 152 -17.71 -3.13 3.48
C LYS A 152 -17.21 -2.43 4.75
N LEU A 153 -16.30 -1.49 4.57
CA LEU A 153 -15.60 -0.83 5.69
C LEU A 153 -16.46 0.20 6.45
N GLY A 154 -17.74 0.36 6.09
CA GLY A 154 -18.64 1.33 6.74
C GLY A 154 -18.34 2.79 6.40
N ILE A 155 -17.58 3.04 5.34
CA ILE A 155 -17.27 4.39 4.86
C ILE A 155 -18.45 4.91 4.03
N SER A 156 -19.02 6.03 4.44
CA SER A 156 -20.24 6.59 3.80
C SER A 156 -19.97 7.20 2.44
N ASN A 157 -18.85 7.86 2.26
CA ASN A 157 -18.44 8.47 0.98
C ASN A 157 -17.09 7.92 0.51
N ILE A 158 -17.12 6.85 -0.27
CA ILE A 158 -15.93 6.15 -0.75
C ILE A 158 -15.17 6.89 -1.87
N LEU A 159 -15.74 7.96 -2.43
CA LEU A 159 -15.14 8.74 -3.50
C LEU A 159 -14.48 10.04 -3.01
N GLU A 160 -14.73 10.43 -1.79
CA GLU A 160 -14.17 11.64 -1.18
C GLU A 160 -13.20 11.25 -0.04
N PRO A 161 -11.89 11.24 -0.28
CA PRO A 161 -10.92 10.96 0.77
C PRO A 161 -10.81 12.16 1.73
N ASP A 162 -10.77 11.90 3.03
CA ASP A 162 -10.55 12.94 4.05
C ASP A 162 -9.15 13.56 3.94
N LEU A 163 -8.16 12.78 3.53
CA LEU A 163 -6.78 13.20 3.33
C LEU A 163 -6.18 12.54 2.10
N ALA A 164 -5.32 13.27 1.41
CA ALA A 164 -4.50 12.74 0.33
C ALA A 164 -3.07 13.29 0.41
N HIS A 165 -2.11 12.43 0.11
CA HIS A 165 -0.70 12.78 0.11
C HIS A 165 0.02 12.15 -1.08
N ILE A 166 1.06 12.84 -1.56
CA ILE A 166 1.96 12.34 -2.60
C ILE A 166 3.37 12.24 -2.02
N SER A 167 4.05 11.13 -2.26
CA SER A 167 5.44 10.91 -1.88
C SER A 167 6.22 10.29 -3.04
N LYS A 168 7.50 10.61 -3.11
CA LYS A 168 8.45 9.92 -4.02
C LYS A 168 8.78 8.50 -3.55
N GLY A 169 8.28 8.12 -2.38
CA GLY A 169 8.53 6.83 -1.76
C GLY A 169 9.80 6.79 -0.92
N VAL A 170 9.96 5.71 -0.18
CA VAL A 170 11.15 5.43 0.64
C VAL A 170 11.65 4.01 0.38
N LYS A 171 12.91 3.78 0.71
CA LYS A 171 13.49 2.44 0.66
C LYS A 171 13.10 1.67 1.92
N VAL A 172 12.33 0.61 1.76
CA VAL A 172 11.90 -0.24 2.86
C VAL A 172 12.68 -1.55 2.87
N LYS A 173 13.12 -1.97 4.07
CA LYS A 173 13.62 -3.32 4.35
C LYS A 173 12.60 -4.02 5.22
N THR A 174 12.31 -5.28 4.92
CA THR A 174 11.38 -6.11 5.67
C THR A 174 12.06 -7.41 6.05
N TRP A 175 11.85 -7.87 7.28
CA TRP A 175 12.31 -9.16 7.77
C TRP A 175 11.21 -10.22 7.64
N SER A 176 11.59 -11.47 7.78
CA SER A 176 10.62 -12.58 7.78
C SER A 176 9.60 -12.41 8.89
N ALA A 177 8.37 -12.83 8.63
CA ALA A 177 7.32 -12.80 9.63
C ALA A 177 7.52 -13.92 10.67
N GLU A 178 7.26 -13.62 11.94
CA GLU A 178 7.36 -14.51 13.07
C GLU A 178 5.99 -14.63 13.76
N GLU A 179 5.66 -15.79 14.28
CA GLU A 179 4.42 -16.00 15.05
C GLU A 179 4.45 -15.22 16.36
N THR A 180 3.35 -14.54 16.71
CA THR A 180 3.22 -13.68 17.89
C THR A 180 1.96 -13.99 18.71
#